data_4ba3b615023c2526477b08ef062289c3
#
_entry.id   4ba3b615023c2526477b08ef062289c3
#
_cell.length_a   1.000
_cell.length_b   1.000
_cell.length_c   1.000
_cell.angle_alpha   90.00
_cell.angle_beta   90.00
_cell.angle_gamma   90.00
#
_symmetry.space_group_name_H-M   'P 1'
#
loop_
_entity.id
_entity.type
_entity.pdbx_description
1 polymer ?
#
loop_
_entity_poly.entity_id
_entity_poly.type
_entity_poly.pdbx_seq_one_letter_code
_entity_poly.pdbx_strand_id
1 'polypeptide(L)'
;EICACLVGSEMCIRDRAVTASQMNRLLNPPTTCNELPKEVCQAQDSLKLMLLLQGMPYADLAHLHKKDIQGDLLTCRRRKTGTELCVKVVPEAMRLINLYRNQDSSSPYLLNFLSGTLKGEAAFNEYGRKLRNLNFQLTRLSELCGVGDIKVSSYTARHTWATLAKYCHVPEEMISEGLGHSSLEVTRTYLKSFDGDELAKVNQVIINYIYSGKKKLWSRA
;
A
#
# COMPACT_ATOMS: atom_id res chain seq x y z
N GLU A 1 16.46 15.92 7.97
CA GLU A 1 16.96 15.82 6.58
C GLU A 1 15.82 15.39 5.69
N ILE A 2 15.30 16.34 4.94
CA ILE A 2 14.32 16.13 3.88
C ILE A 2 15.06 15.37 2.78
N CYS A 3 14.61 14.16 2.52
CA CYS A 3 15.18 13.26 1.53
C CYS A 3 15.35 14.01 0.19
N ALA A 4 16.60 14.11 -0.27
CA ALA A 4 17.03 14.73 -1.53
C ALA A 4 16.46 14.07 -2.81
N CYS A 5 15.35 13.34 -2.71
CA CYS A 5 14.60 12.77 -3.82
C CYS A 5 13.57 13.73 -4.43
N LEU A 6 13.55 15.01 -4.03
CA LEU A 6 12.56 15.99 -4.51
C LEU A 6 13.05 16.84 -5.70
N VAL A 7 14.27 16.62 -6.19
CA VAL A 7 14.77 17.34 -7.38
C VAL A 7 15.12 16.32 -8.45
N GLY A 8 14.15 16.09 -9.35
CA GLY A 8 14.37 15.33 -10.58
C GLY A 8 13.52 14.08 -10.71
N SER A 9 12.29 14.26 -10.90
CA SER A 9 11.31 13.55 -11.71
C SER A 9 9.98 13.36 -10.98
N GLU A 10 9.02 14.20 -11.27
CA GLU A 10 7.59 13.89 -11.04
C GLU A 10 7.20 12.54 -11.68
N MET A 11 7.94 12.07 -12.68
CA MET A 11 7.79 10.77 -13.32
C MET A 11 8.01 9.59 -12.38
N CYS A 12 8.96 9.64 -11.44
CA CYS A 12 9.29 8.50 -10.58
C CYS A 12 8.26 8.13 -9.51
N ILE A 13 7.37 9.05 -9.12
CA ILE A 13 6.36 8.78 -8.08
C ILE A 13 5.10 8.15 -8.71
N ARG A 14 4.69 8.63 -9.88
CA ARG A 14 3.47 8.18 -10.59
C ARG A 14 3.60 6.77 -11.17
N ASP A 15 4.82 6.33 -11.48
CA ASP A 15 5.07 5.03 -12.11
C ASP A 15 5.23 3.86 -11.13
N ARG A 16 5.08 4.09 -9.83
CA ARG A 16 5.20 3.05 -8.79
C ARG A 16 3.93 2.26 -8.53
N ALA A 17 2.78 2.71 -9.01
CA ALA A 17 1.53 1.97 -8.91
C ALA A 17 1.47 0.90 -10.01
N VAL A 18 1.15 -0.33 -9.61
CA VAL A 18 0.87 -1.42 -10.55
C VAL A 18 -0.62 -1.45 -10.88
N THR A 19 -0.99 -2.06 -12.01
CA THR A 19 -2.40 -2.29 -12.36
C THR A 19 -3.07 -3.29 -11.41
N ALA A 20 -4.40 -3.33 -11.39
CA ALA A 20 -5.15 -4.31 -10.59
C ALA A 20 -4.76 -5.76 -10.98
N SER A 21 -4.58 -6.04 -12.29
CA SER A 21 -4.15 -7.35 -12.77
C SER A 21 -2.74 -7.71 -12.29
N GLN A 22 -1.78 -6.77 -12.38
CA GLN A 22 -0.42 -6.98 -11.89
C GLN A 22 -0.40 -7.19 -10.37
N MET A 23 -1.16 -6.39 -9.61
CA MET A 23 -1.26 -6.56 -8.15
C MET A 23 -1.88 -7.93 -7.82
N ASN A 24 -2.92 -8.35 -8.53
CA ASN A 24 -3.51 -9.67 -8.33
C ASN A 24 -2.50 -10.80 -8.58
N ARG A 25 -1.64 -10.70 -9.61
CA ARG A 25 -0.58 -11.68 -9.86
C ARG A 25 0.48 -11.69 -8.76
N LEU A 26 0.83 -10.53 -8.20
CA LEU A 26 1.76 -10.44 -7.06
C LEU A 26 1.19 -11.08 -5.80
N LEU A 27 -0.12 -10.93 -5.57
CA LEU A 27 -0.80 -11.48 -4.39
C LEU A 27 -1.20 -12.94 -4.55
N ASN A 28 -1.38 -13.41 -5.78
CA ASN A 28 -1.77 -14.77 -6.14
C ASN A 28 -0.88 -15.25 -7.28
N PRO A 29 0.36 -15.67 -7.01
CA PRO A 29 1.27 -16.12 -8.05
C PRO A 29 0.70 -17.33 -8.78
N PRO A 30 1.04 -17.52 -10.06
CA PRO A 30 0.60 -18.69 -10.82
C PRO A 30 1.00 -19.98 -10.11
N THR A 31 0.13 -20.98 -10.16
CA THR A 31 0.32 -22.29 -9.50
C THR A 31 1.59 -23.05 -9.90
N THR A 32 2.24 -22.63 -10.99
CA THR A 32 3.55 -23.14 -11.42
C THR A 32 4.71 -22.68 -10.53
N CYS A 33 4.51 -21.67 -9.66
CA CYS A 33 5.47 -21.26 -8.64
C CYS A 33 5.24 -22.08 -7.36
N ASN A 34 5.31 -23.41 -7.44
CA ASN A 34 4.81 -24.30 -6.41
C ASN A 34 5.56 -24.25 -5.08
N GLU A 35 6.71 -23.58 -4.98
CA GLU A 35 7.39 -23.35 -3.71
C GLU A 35 8.16 -22.02 -3.76
N LEU A 36 7.46 -20.94 -3.48
CA LEU A 36 8.15 -19.68 -3.24
C LEU A 36 9.08 -19.83 -2.03
N PRO A 37 10.34 -19.37 -2.11
CA PRO A 37 11.21 -19.31 -0.94
C PRO A 37 10.54 -18.60 0.23
N LYS A 38 10.74 -19.06 1.44
CA LYS A 38 10.08 -18.54 2.66
C LYS A 38 10.18 -17.02 2.79
N GLU A 39 11.32 -16.45 2.43
CA GLU A 39 11.56 -15.00 2.48
C GLU A 39 10.72 -14.24 1.44
N VAL A 40 10.50 -14.84 0.26
CA VAL A 40 9.64 -14.28 -0.79
C VAL A 40 8.17 -14.35 -0.34
N CYS A 41 7.74 -15.47 0.26
CA CYS A 41 6.39 -15.59 0.84
C CYS A 41 6.16 -14.53 1.92
N GLN A 42 7.11 -14.33 2.82
CA GLN A 42 7.00 -13.29 3.85
C GLN A 42 6.93 -11.88 3.25
N ALA A 43 7.66 -11.60 2.18
CA ALA A 43 7.58 -10.32 1.48
C ALA A 43 6.24 -10.14 0.77
N GLN A 44 5.70 -11.19 0.15
CA GLN A 44 4.37 -11.20 -0.44
C GLN A 44 3.28 -10.92 0.61
N ASP A 45 3.31 -11.61 1.74
CA ASP A 45 2.37 -11.42 2.83
C ASP A 45 2.47 -10.01 3.42
N SER A 46 3.69 -9.47 3.52
CA SER A 46 3.90 -8.07 3.93
C SER A 46 3.30 -7.09 2.93
N LEU A 47 3.48 -7.30 1.63
CA LEU A 47 2.87 -6.49 0.56
C LEU A 47 1.35 -6.55 0.64
N LYS A 48 0.80 -7.76 0.81
CA LYS A 48 -0.63 -8.01 0.95
C LYS A 48 -1.19 -7.32 2.19
N LEU A 49 -0.51 -7.43 3.33
CA LEU A 49 -0.93 -6.81 4.56
C LEU A 49 -0.90 -5.27 4.47
N MET A 50 0.15 -4.69 3.87
CA MET A 50 0.20 -3.25 3.59
C MET A 50 -0.99 -2.79 2.72
N LEU A 51 -1.36 -3.56 1.70
CA LEU A 51 -2.49 -3.24 0.83
C LEU A 51 -3.82 -3.33 1.58
N LEU A 52 -4.06 -4.42 2.33
CA LEU A 52 -5.28 -4.66 3.10
C LEU A 52 -5.48 -3.66 4.24
N LEU A 53 -4.40 -3.06 4.73
CA LEU A 53 -4.40 -1.97 5.72
C LEU A 53 -4.33 -0.59 5.05
N GLN A 54 -5.07 -0.41 3.94
CA GLN A 54 -5.26 0.88 3.24
C GLN A 54 -3.96 1.51 2.74
N GLY A 55 -3.06 0.69 2.21
CA GLY A 55 -1.77 1.18 1.72
C GLY A 55 -0.83 1.64 2.85
N MET A 56 -0.92 1.03 4.02
CA MET A 56 -0.04 1.34 5.16
C MET A 56 1.44 1.17 4.78
N PRO A 57 2.31 2.17 5.00
CA PRO A 57 3.74 2.02 4.73
C PRO A 57 4.39 0.96 5.63
N TYR A 58 5.42 0.29 5.13
CA TYR A 58 6.16 -0.71 5.92
C TYR A 58 6.74 -0.13 7.23
N ALA A 59 7.11 1.16 7.23
CA ALA A 59 7.58 1.84 8.44
C ALA A 59 6.53 1.85 9.55
N ASP A 60 5.26 2.12 9.21
CA ASP A 60 4.17 2.10 10.18
C ASP A 60 3.81 0.64 10.53
N LEU A 61 3.69 -0.24 9.54
CA LEU A 61 3.37 -1.66 9.72
C LEU A 61 4.34 -2.38 10.66
N ALA A 62 5.65 -2.20 10.45
CA ALA A 62 6.68 -2.89 11.24
C ALA A 62 6.75 -2.39 12.69
N HIS A 63 6.23 -1.20 12.97
CA HIS A 63 6.23 -0.60 14.30
C HIS A 63 4.84 -0.57 14.96
N LEU A 64 3.84 -1.27 14.41
CA LEU A 64 2.57 -1.44 15.10
C LEU A 64 2.77 -2.08 16.46
N HIS A 65 2.13 -1.56 17.49
CA HIS A 65 2.20 -2.08 18.83
C HIS A 65 1.05 -3.08 19.09
N LYS A 66 1.24 -3.99 20.03
CA LYS A 66 0.19 -4.94 20.47
C LYS A 66 -1.07 -4.23 20.96
N LYS A 67 -0.92 -3.04 21.54
CA LYS A 67 -2.04 -2.22 22.04
C LYS A 67 -2.82 -1.50 20.96
N ASP A 68 -2.26 -1.39 19.74
CA ASP A 68 -2.88 -0.64 18.64
C ASP A 68 -4.06 -1.41 18.02
N ILE A 69 -4.21 -2.70 18.31
CA ILE A 69 -5.29 -3.53 17.81
C ILE A 69 -6.22 -3.97 18.95
N GLN A 70 -7.52 -3.73 18.77
CA GLN A 70 -8.58 -4.13 19.69
C GLN A 70 -9.74 -4.73 18.88
N GLY A 71 -9.94 -6.05 19.01
CA GLY A 71 -10.88 -6.76 18.15
C GLY A 71 -10.49 -6.67 16.68
N ASP A 72 -11.36 -6.11 15.86
CA ASP A 72 -11.12 -5.87 14.42
C ASP A 72 -10.75 -4.41 14.10
N LEU A 73 -10.48 -3.59 15.12
CA LEU A 73 -10.12 -2.18 14.96
C LEU A 73 -8.63 -1.99 15.24
N LEU A 74 -7.92 -1.41 14.27
CA LEU A 74 -6.52 -1.00 14.38
C LEU A 74 -6.45 0.52 14.45
N THR A 75 -5.96 1.06 15.57
CA THR A 75 -5.78 2.50 15.77
C THR A 75 -4.30 2.79 16.05
N CYS A 76 -3.66 3.50 15.16
CA CYS A 76 -2.23 3.83 15.29
C CYS A 76 -1.94 5.25 14.84
N ARG A 77 -0.74 5.75 15.16
CA ARG A 77 -0.26 7.05 14.68
C ARG A 77 0.82 6.87 13.64
N ARG A 78 0.68 7.57 12.52
CA ARG A 78 1.68 7.61 11.45
C ARG A 78 3.03 8.10 11.99
N ARG A 79 4.09 7.33 11.78
CA ARG A 79 5.44 7.69 12.26
C ARG A 79 5.97 8.98 11.62
N LYS A 80 5.64 9.23 10.36
CA LYS A 80 6.13 10.40 9.61
C LYS A 80 5.37 11.68 9.94
N THR A 81 4.06 11.61 10.17
CA THR A 81 3.20 12.81 10.26
C THR A 81 2.50 12.95 11.61
N GLY A 82 2.51 11.92 12.47
CA GLY A 82 1.76 11.90 13.72
C GLY A 82 0.25 11.76 13.55
N THR A 83 -0.26 11.74 12.31
CA THR A 83 -1.69 11.60 12.00
C THR A 83 -2.22 10.28 12.54
N GLU A 84 -3.36 10.31 13.21
CA GLU A 84 -4.04 9.12 13.67
C GLU A 84 -4.70 8.40 12.49
N LEU A 85 -4.54 7.08 12.45
CA LEU A 85 -5.19 6.17 11.51
C LEU A 85 -6.07 5.21 12.30
N CYS A 86 -7.30 5.05 11.82
CA CYS A 86 -8.24 4.07 12.32
C CYS A 86 -8.65 3.15 11.15
N VAL A 87 -8.27 1.89 11.22
CA VAL A 87 -8.50 0.92 10.15
C VAL A 87 -9.32 -0.25 10.66
N LYS A 88 -10.48 -0.50 10.06
CA LYS A 88 -11.22 -1.73 10.30
C LYS A 88 -10.53 -2.88 9.57
N VAL A 89 -9.99 -3.82 10.34
CA VAL A 89 -9.17 -4.92 9.83
C VAL A 89 -10.06 -6.00 9.25
N VAL A 90 -9.93 -6.25 7.95
CA VAL A 90 -10.68 -7.33 7.27
C VAL A 90 -10.16 -8.71 7.73
N PRO A 91 -11.00 -9.78 7.67
CA PRO A 91 -10.62 -11.11 8.16
C PRO A 91 -9.33 -11.66 7.56
N GLU A 92 -9.06 -11.36 6.29
CA GLU A 92 -7.84 -11.79 5.61
C GLU A 92 -6.58 -11.11 6.19
N ALA A 93 -6.65 -9.80 6.47
CA ALA A 93 -5.56 -9.08 7.14
C ALA A 93 -5.36 -9.60 8.57
N MET A 94 -6.45 -9.91 9.28
CA MET A 94 -6.37 -10.48 10.64
C MET A 94 -5.67 -11.85 10.65
N ARG A 95 -5.91 -12.68 9.64
CA ARG A 95 -5.19 -13.97 9.51
C ARG A 95 -3.68 -13.75 9.36
N LEU A 96 -3.26 -12.79 8.52
CA LEU A 96 -1.85 -12.45 8.35
C LEU A 96 -1.24 -11.84 9.62
N ILE A 97 -1.98 -10.94 10.29
CA ILE A 97 -1.54 -10.39 11.58
C ILE A 97 -1.31 -11.51 12.58
N ASN A 98 -2.20 -12.49 12.68
CA ASN A 98 -2.05 -13.61 13.61
C ASN A 98 -0.90 -14.55 13.21
N LEU A 99 -0.67 -14.77 11.91
CA LEU A 99 0.45 -15.56 11.39
C LEU A 99 1.81 -14.96 11.78
N TYR A 100 1.93 -13.63 11.71
CA TYR A 100 3.17 -12.89 12.00
C TYR A 100 3.17 -12.23 13.39
N ARG A 101 2.19 -12.57 14.25
CA ARG A 101 2.09 -12.01 15.59
C ARG A 101 3.35 -12.26 16.40
N ASN A 102 3.88 -11.22 17.00
CA ASN A 102 5.05 -11.33 17.87
C ASN A 102 4.68 -12.02 19.17
N GLN A 103 5.27 -13.18 19.40
CA GLN A 103 5.06 -14.00 20.60
C GLN A 103 5.95 -13.59 21.78
N ASP A 104 6.99 -12.78 21.54
CA ASP A 104 7.85 -12.28 22.61
C ASP A 104 7.09 -11.25 23.46
N SER A 105 6.85 -11.59 24.72
CA SER A 105 6.15 -10.72 25.68
C SER A 105 6.92 -9.43 26.00
N SER A 106 8.24 -9.45 25.86
CA SER A 106 9.11 -8.27 26.10
C SER A 106 9.05 -7.26 24.94
N SER A 107 8.68 -7.71 23.75
CA SER A 107 8.55 -6.83 22.59
C SER A 107 7.20 -6.11 22.59
N PRO A 108 7.17 -4.78 22.43
CA PRO A 108 5.94 -4.03 22.31
C PRO A 108 5.23 -4.21 20.96
N TYR A 109 5.95 -4.71 19.94
CA TYR A 109 5.46 -4.76 18.57
C TYR A 109 4.45 -5.87 18.33
N LEU A 110 3.43 -5.56 17.52
CA LEU A 110 2.37 -6.49 17.13
C LEU A 110 2.91 -7.63 16.26
N LEU A 111 3.80 -7.30 15.31
CA LEU A 111 4.36 -8.22 14.33
C LEU A 111 5.84 -8.53 14.65
N ASN A 112 6.29 -9.72 14.29
CA ASN A 112 7.66 -10.20 14.53
C ASN A 112 8.68 -9.70 13.49
N PHE A 113 8.43 -8.57 12.84
CA PHE A 113 9.32 -7.98 11.84
C PHE A 113 10.54 -7.32 12.46
N LEU A 114 10.37 -6.74 13.65
CA LEU A 114 11.43 -6.11 14.44
C LEU A 114 11.49 -6.74 15.84
N SER A 115 12.70 -6.75 16.42
CA SER A 115 12.90 -7.32 17.76
C SER A 115 12.14 -6.56 18.86
N GLY A 116 12.07 -5.22 18.74
CA GLY A 116 11.48 -4.36 19.76
C GLY A 116 12.31 -4.16 21.02
N THR A 117 13.47 -4.83 21.14
CA THR A 117 14.40 -4.74 22.28
C THR A 117 15.53 -3.75 22.03
N LEU A 118 15.87 -3.51 20.77
CA LEU A 118 16.92 -2.56 20.37
C LEU A 118 16.45 -1.11 20.50
N LYS A 119 17.41 -0.20 20.76
CA LYS A 119 17.15 1.24 20.90
C LYS A 119 18.14 2.05 20.06
N GLY A 120 17.78 3.31 19.79
CA GLY A 120 18.66 4.27 19.11
C GLY A 120 19.11 3.78 17.74
N GLU A 121 20.40 3.91 17.47
CA GLU A 121 21.01 3.54 16.19
C GLU A 121 20.87 2.06 15.85
N ALA A 122 20.95 1.16 16.83
CA ALA A 122 20.79 -0.27 16.61
C ALA A 122 19.38 -0.62 16.10
N ALA A 123 18.33 -0.01 16.65
CA ALA A 123 16.95 -0.18 16.16
C ALA A 123 16.78 0.41 14.75
N PHE A 124 17.38 1.56 14.48
CA PHE A 124 17.37 2.16 13.15
C PHE A 124 18.05 1.25 12.10
N ASN A 125 19.20 0.70 12.44
CA ASN A 125 19.95 -0.22 11.60
C ASN A 125 19.20 -1.54 11.36
N GLU A 126 18.53 -2.08 12.38
CA GLU A 126 17.65 -3.25 12.24
C GLU A 126 16.54 -2.99 11.23
N TYR A 127 15.79 -1.89 11.41
CA TYR A 127 14.73 -1.49 10.49
C TYR A 127 15.26 -1.32 9.06
N GLY A 128 16.36 -0.60 8.88
CA GLY A 128 16.97 -0.38 7.57
C GLY A 128 17.36 -1.68 6.85
N ARG A 129 17.92 -2.65 7.60
CA ARG A 129 18.25 -3.98 7.07
C ARG A 129 17.00 -4.74 6.67
N LYS A 130 15.95 -4.75 7.51
CA LYS A 130 14.67 -5.41 7.22
C LYS A 130 13.98 -4.81 6.01
N LEU A 131 13.98 -3.48 5.87
CA LEU A 131 13.41 -2.79 4.71
C LEU A 131 14.16 -3.12 3.42
N ARG A 132 15.50 -3.13 3.45
CA ARG A 132 16.29 -3.53 2.27
C ARG A 132 16.01 -4.98 1.86
N ASN A 133 15.94 -5.90 2.82
CA ASN A 133 15.59 -7.28 2.53
C ASN A 133 14.18 -7.41 1.96
N LEU A 134 13.19 -6.74 2.55
CA LEU A 134 11.83 -6.72 1.99
C LEU A 134 11.83 -6.28 0.53
N ASN A 135 12.46 -5.14 0.21
CA ASN A 135 12.49 -4.63 -1.16
C ASN A 135 13.21 -5.59 -2.11
N PHE A 136 14.29 -6.24 -1.68
CA PHE A 136 14.98 -7.27 -2.45
C PHE A 136 14.07 -8.48 -2.76
N GLN A 137 13.35 -8.98 -1.77
CA GLN A 137 12.44 -10.11 -1.97
C GLN A 137 11.21 -9.71 -2.82
N LEU A 138 10.72 -8.47 -2.71
CA LEU A 138 9.66 -7.97 -3.57
C LEU A 138 10.08 -7.86 -5.04
N THR A 139 11.34 -7.52 -5.31
CA THR A 139 11.89 -7.57 -6.68
C THR A 139 11.89 -9.00 -7.21
N ARG A 140 12.36 -9.96 -6.43
CA ARG A 140 12.31 -11.39 -6.79
C ARG A 140 10.88 -11.88 -7.02
N LEU A 141 9.94 -11.48 -6.17
CA LEU A 141 8.52 -11.81 -6.35
C LEU A 141 7.99 -11.27 -7.67
N SER A 142 8.33 -10.02 -8.03
CA SER A 142 7.86 -9.41 -9.30
C SER A 142 8.38 -10.15 -10.52
N GLU A 143 9.62 -10.62 -10.50
CA GLU A 143 10.22 -11.43 -11.56
C GLU A 143 9.49 -12.78 -11.70
N LEU A 144 9.28 -13.49 -10.56
CA LEU A 144 8.58 -14.77 -10.53
C LEU A 144 7.11 -14.67 -10.99
N CYS A 145 6.45 -13.54 -10.74
CA CYS A 145 5.09 -13.28 -11.17
C CYS A 145 4.98 -12.71 -12.59
N GLY A 146 6.09 -12.55 -13.32
CA GLY A 146 6.12 -11.93 -14.64
C GLY A 146 5.62 -10.46 -14.65
N VAL A 147 5.99 -9.72 -13.60
CA VAL A 147 5.71 -8.27 -13.42
C VAL A 147 7.04 -7.52 -13.31
N GLY A 148 8.13 -8.11 -13.82
CA GLY A 148 9.49 -7.62 -13.62
C GLY A 148 9.85 -6.34 -14.37
N ASP A 149 9.00 -5.87 -15.29
CA ASP A 149 9.08 -4.59 -16.00
C ASP A 149 8.81 -3.39 -15.06
N ILE A 150 8.22 -3.62 -13.89
CA ILE A 150 7.93 -2.60 -12.89
C ILE A 150 8.71 -2.89 -11.60
N LYS A 151 9.41 -1.89 -11.09
CA LYS A 151 10.12 -2.00 -9.81
C LYS A 151 9.13 -2.06 -8.64
N VAL A 152 8.84 -3.26 -8.17
CA VAL A 152 8.00 -3.47 -6.97
C VAL A 152 8.82 -3.20 -5.70
N SER A 153 8.26 -2.41 -4.80
CA SER A 153 8.89 -2.02 -3.53
C SER A 153 7.85 -1.91 -2.42
N SER A 154 8.31 -1.67 -1.20
CA SER A 154 7.44 -1.41 -0.03
C SER A 154 6.47 -0.24 -0.21
N TYR A 155 6.71 0.67 -1.14
CA TYR A 155 5.79 1.77 -1.47
C TYR A 155 4.74 1.38 -2.52
N THR A 156 4.93 0.30 -3.25
CA THR A 156 4.03 -0.14 -4.33
C THR A 156 2.61 -0.38 -3.82
N ALA A 157 2.44 -1.02 -2.65
CA ALA A 157 1.12 -1.23 -2.05
C ALA A 157 0.36 0.10 -1.85
N ARG A 158 1.05 1.12 -1.33
CA ARG A 158 0.45 2.43 -1.06
C ARG A 158 0.07 3.18 -2.33
N HIS A 159 0.97 3.23 -3.31
CA HIS A 159 0.69 3.88 -4.59
C HIS A 159 -0.45 3.17 -5.34
N THR A 160 -0.45 1.84 -5.31
CA THR A 160 -1.48 1.04 -5.96
C THR A 160 -2.83 1.23 -5.28
N TRP A 161 -2.88 1.17 -3.94
CA TRP A 161 -4.13 1.38 -3.21
C TRP A 161 -4.74 2.76 -3.53
N ALA A 162 -3.94 3.83 -3.49
CA ALA A 162 -4.38 5.17 -3.81
C ALA A 162 -4.90 5.29 -5.26
N THR A 163 -4.12 4.76 -6.22
CA THR A 163 -4.46 4.82 -7.64
C THR A 163 -5.71 4.00 -7.96
N LEU A 164 -5.83 2.79 -7.42
CA LEU A 164 -7.01 1.95 -7.62
C LEU A 164 -8.25 2.53 -6.94
N ALA A 165 -8.12 3.13 -5.75
CA ALA A 165 -9.21 3.84 -5.10
C ALA A 165 -9.75 4.99 -5.99
N LYS A 166 -8.86 5.79 -6.59
CA LYS A 166 -9.24 6.80 -7.57
C LYS A 166 -9.96 6.18 -8.77
N TYR A 167 -9.45 5.09 -9.31
CA TYR A 167 -10.11 4.38 -10.42
C TYR A 167 -11.45 3.76 -10.04
N CYS A 168 -11.66 3.47 -8.76
CA CYS A 168 -12.96 3.06 -8.21
C CYS A 168 -13.85 4.26 -7.86
N HIS A 169 -13.47 5.50 -8.23
CA HIS A 169 -14.18 6.74 -7.97
C HIS A 169 -14.41 7.05 -6.49
N VAL A 170 -13.52 6.57 -5.62
CA VAL A 170 -13.51 6.97 -4.21
C VAL A 170 -13.13 8.46 -4.14
N PRO A 171 -13.85 9.30 -3.38
CA PRO A 171 -13.51 10.71 -3.20
C PRO A 171 -12.07 10.91 -2.71
N GLU A 172 -11.38 11.95 -3.21
CA GLU A 172 -9.99 12.23 -2.84
C GLU A 172 -9.82 12.45 -1.33
N GLU A 173 -10.83 13.01 -0.68
CA GLU A 173 -10.88 13.22 0.78
C GLU A 173 -10.82 11.89 1.53
N MET A 174 -11.61 10.89 1.10
CA MET A 174 -11.59 9.55 1.70
C MET A 174 -10.27 8.83 1.43
N ILE A 175 -9.69 9.01 0.23
CA ILE A 175 -8.36 8.47 -0.08
C ILE A 175 -7.32 9.12 0.84
N SER A 176 -7.38 10.43 1.02
CA SER A 176 -6.48 11.20 1.88
C SER A 176 -6.55 10.75 3.33
N GLU A 177 -7.76 10.59 3.86
CA GLU A 177 -8.01 10.11 5.22
C GLU A 177 -7.50 8.68 5.41
N GLY A 178 -7.86 7.75 4.52
CA GLY A 178 -7.40 6.35 4.56
C GLY A 178 -5.89 6.21 4.47
N LEU A 179 -5.22 7.12 3.76
CA LEU A 179 -3.76 7.18 3.70
C LEU A 179 -3.14 7.93 4.90
N GLY A 180 -3.92 8.65 5.70
CA GLY A 180 -3.43 9.50 6.79
C GLY A 180 -2.54 10.63 6.31
N HIS A 181 -2.94 11.30 5.22
CA HIS A 181 -2.27 12.49 4.75
C HIS A 181 -2.74 13.73 5.53
N SER A 182 -1.85 14.69 5.71
CA SER A 182 -2.18 15.96 6.37
C SER A 182 -2.90 16.95 5.43
N SER A 183 -2.87 16.71 4.12
CA SER A 183 -3.53 17.54 3.12
C SER A 183 -3.87 16.75 1.86
N LEU A 184 -4.88 17.23 1.10
CA LEU A 184 -5.26 16.68 -0.21
C LEU A 184 -4.15 16.84 -1.25
N GLU A 185 -3.35 17.89 -1.16
CA GLU A 185 -2.23 18.13 -2.07
C GLU A 185 -1.22 16.97 -2.04
N VAL A 186 -0.89 16.47 -0.84
CA VAL A 186 -0.05 15.28 -0.70
C VAL A 186 -0.70 14.06 -1.36
N THR A 187 -2.01 13.90 -1.26
CA THR A 187 -2.73 12.79 -1.91
C THR A 187 -2.61 12.87 -3.43
N ARG A 188 -2.78 14.05 -4.02
CA ARG A 188 -2.70 14.28 -5.46
C ARG A 188 -1.36 13.90 -6.07
N THR A 189 -0.26 13.99 -5.31
CA THR A 189 1.06 13.55 -5.79
C THR A 189 1.14 12.03 -6.01
N TYR A 190 0.27 11.25 -5.37
CA TYR A 190 0.19 9.78 -5.53
C TYR A 190 -0.74 9.36 -6.67
N LEU A 191 -1.66 10.23 -7.10
CA LEU A 191 -2.69 9.86 -8.06
C LEU A 191 -2.17 10.07 -9.48
N LYS A 192 -2.26 9.01 -10.31
CA LYS A 192 -2.06 9.15 -11.76
C LYS A 192 -3.13 10.06 -12.37
N SER A 193 -2.77 10.83 -13.38
CA SER A 193 -3.74 11.52 -14.23
C SER A 193 -4.64 10.50 -14.92
N PHE A 194 -5.88 10.89 -15.21
CA PHE A 194 -6.74 10.09 -16.07
C PHE A 194 -6.16 10.07 -17.47
N ASP A 195 -6.27 8.95 -18.16
CA ASP A 195 -5.89 8.87 -19.57
C ASP A 195 -6.94 9.53 -20.49
N GLY A 196 -6.56 9.74 -21.76
CA GLY A 196 -7.43 10.42 -22.72
C GLY A 196 -8.73 9.66 -22.99
N ASP A 197 -8.71 8.32 -22.95
CA ASP A 197 -9.88 7.49 -23.20
C ASP A 197 -10.88 7.58 -22.04
N GLU A 198 -10.40 7.67 -20.81
CA GLU A 198 -11.26 7.87 -19.63
C GLU A 198 -11.93 9.25 -19.66
N LEU A 199 -11.16 10.28 -20.01
CA LEU A 199 -11.70 11.65 -20.15
C LEU A 199 -12.71 11.72 -21.30
N ALA A 200 -12.46 11.02 -22.41
CA ALA A 200 -13.41 10.95 -23.53
C ALA A 200 -14.72 10.29 -23.12
N LYS A 201 -14.69 9.22 -22.34
CA LYS A 201 -15.90 8.57 -21.79
C LYS A 201 -16.70 9.51 -20.89
N VAL A 202 -16.03 10.25 -20.00
CA VAL A 202 -16.68 11.25 -19.15
C VAL A 202 -17.33 12.33 -20.01
N ASN A 203 -16.63 12.84 -21.02
CA ASN A 203 -17.18 13.85 -21.94
C ASN A 203 -18.43 13.32 -22.67
N GLN A 204 -18.41 12.06 -23.13
CA GLN A 204 -19.57 11.45 -23.77
C GLN A 204 -20.79 11.35 -22.84
N VAL A 205 -20.57 11.05 -21.55
CA VAL A 205 -21.66 11.04 -20.56
C VAL A 205 -22.28 12.44 -20.41
N ILE A 206 -21.44 13.48 -20.36
CA ILE A 206 -21.91 14.88 -20.27
C ILE A 206 -22.69 15.28 -21.51
N ILE A 207 -22.17 14.96 -22.70
CA ILE A 207 -22.83 15.23 -23.99
C ILE A 207 -24.19 14.52 -24.02
N ASN A 208 -24.25 13.26 -23.68
CA ASN A 208 -25.49 12.49 -23.65
C ASN A 208 -26.51 13.08 -22.67
N TYR A 209 -26.06 13.57 -21.50
CA TYR A 209 -26.95 14.25 -20.55
C TYR A 209 -27.52 15.55 -21.12
N ILE A 210 -26.70 16.36 -21.79
CA ILE A 210 -27.12 17.60 -22.42
C ILE A 210 -28.23 17.34 -23.46
N TYR A 211 -28.01 16.33 -24.32
CA TYR A 211 -28.97 16.06 -25.43
C TYR A 211 -30.18 15.23 -25.02
N SER A 212 -30.07 14.32 -24.06
CA SER A 212 -31.18 13.47 -23.67
C SER A 212 -31.97 13.97 -22.46
N GLY A 213 -31.43 14.93 -21.71
CA GLY A 213 -32.01 15.38 -20.43
C GLY A 213 -32.03 14.28 -19.33
N LYS A 214 -31.52 13.09 -19.63
CA LYS A 214 -31.48 11.96 -18.70
C LYS A 214 -30.10 11.82 -18.08
N LYS A 215 -30.01 12.05 -16.78
CA LYS A 215 -28.79 11.82 -16.02
C LYS A 215 -28.46 10.32 -16.01
N LYS A 216 -27.43 9.90 -16.74
CA LYS A 216 -26.87 8.55 -16.64
C LYS A 216 -25.65 8.63 -15.71
N LEU A 217 -25.69 7.89 -14.60
CA LEU A 217 -24.51 7.80 -13.75
C LEU A 217 -23.37 7.20 -14.55
N TRP A 218 -22.19 7.81 -14.47
CA TRP A 218 -20.99 7.26 -15.08
C TRP A 218 -20.64 5.96 -14.36
N SER A 219 -20.60 4.86 -15.09
CA SER A 219 -20.11 3.56 -14.60
C SER A 219 -18.98 3.10 -15.52
N ARG A 220 -17.90 2.66 -14.96
CA ARG A 220 -16.91 1.90 -15.74
C ARG A 220 -17.56 0.60 -16.23
N ALA A 221 -17.51 0.37 -17.53
CA ALA A 221 -17.77 -0.93 -18.11
C ALA A 221 -16.55 -1.81 -17.92
#